data_57e7128ad7d0b107547c9af7dfbffdd2
#
_entry.id   57e7128ad7d0b107547c9af7dfbffdd2
#
_cell.length_a   1.000
_cell.length_b   1.000
_cell.length_c   1.000
_cell.angle_alpha   90.00
_cell.angle_beta   90.00
_cell.angle_gamma   90.00
#
_symmetry.space_group_name_H-M   'P 1'
#
loop_
_entity.id
_entity.type
_entity.pdbx_description
1 polymer ?
#
loop_
_entity_poly.entity_id
_entity_poly.type
_entity_poly.pdbx_seq_one_letter_code
_entity_poly.pdbx_strand_id
1 'polypeptide(L)'
;MILHYLKVALRNLLKYKTHSFISALCLAVGIVCYTIVCFFMQEWSKLENLPDSERRIRITVSQNQNSVFRTSEIKRLEEQSISGLEYLTIQSFNNSTEIEVIDNEQRNLPFLIGYRGVNSNFFSYNNRKLLHGSRLPEAPDEVVLSHNFASKAYGTANPIGTTIRLANPQSIAENTIQSFKVVNVVEDNGLQDPKIDCYFSYEIMTYDALSVQGYLSPKATMEMLNNSLQSITWQRGEDTVHPHAMFSMRQDKELTMVQFLILFIASLILVSGLINFLKFIIQMFYNRQREVALRKCMGSEIKGLFLLLFAEVFWMMSTAFLLSLVLTELMINLAEIYILSHDMPDLPLSSIYVVQ
;
A
#
# COMPACT_ATOMS: atom_id res chain seq x y z
N MET A 1 0.37 17.69 45.38
CA MET A 1 -0.91 16.98 45.50
C MET A 1 -1.12 15.99 44.37
N ILE A 2 -1.08 16.38 43.08
CA ILE A 2 -1.33 15.50 41.94
C ILE A 2 -0.40 14.27 41.92
N LEU A 3 0.90 14.43 42.14
CA LEU A 3 1.87 13.33 42.21
C LEU A 3 1.54 12.28 43.29
N HIS A 4 0.96 12.73 44.42
CA HIS A 4 0.50 11.82 45.46
C HIS A 4 -0.68 10.96 45.00
N TYR A 5 -1.68 11.57 44.30
CA TYR A 5 -2.82 10.84 43.77
C TYR A 5 -2.38 9.85 42.67
N LEU A 6 -1.45 10.22 41.80
CA LEU A 6 -0.88 9.33 40.78
C LEU A 6 -0.17 8.10 41.39
N LYS A 7 0.62 8.31 42.46
CA LYS A 7 1.32 7.22 43.18
C LYS A 7 0.34 6.28 43.87
N VAL A 8 -0.71 6.84 44.52
CA VAL A 8 -1.76 6.04 45.17
C VAL A 8 -2.57 5.26 44.11
N ALA A 9 -2.91 5.90 43.00
CA ALA A 9 -3.63 5.26 41.87
C ALA A 9 -2.85 4.06 41.31
N LEU A 10 -1.55 4.23 41.06
CA LEU A 10 -0.69 3.15 40.56
C LEU A 10 -0.64 1.97 41.54
N ARG A 11 -0.47 2.24 42.84
CA ARG A 11 -0.45 1.18 43.86
C ARG A 11 -1.77 0.42 43.93
N ASN A 12 -2.87 1.11 43.69
CA ASN A 12 -4.20 0.52 43.72
C ASN A 12 -4.44 -0.40 42.48
N LEU A 13 -4.00 0.02 41.30
CA LEU A 13 -4.06 -0.81 40.08
C LEU A 13 -3.22 -2.07 40.25
N LEU A 14 -2.05 -1.98 40.86
CA LEU A 14 -1.19 -3.12 41.17
C LEU A 14 -1.81 -4.13 42.14
N LYS A 15 -2.83 -3.74 42.91
CA LYS A 15 -3.58 -4.66 43.76
C LYS A 15 -4.48 -5.61 42.96
N TYR A 16 -4.99 -5.16 41.78
CA TYR A 16 -5.86 -5.95 40.91
C TYR A 16 -5.17 -6.27 39.56
N LYS A 17 -3.90 -6.67 39.62
CA LYS A 17 -2.99 -6.84 38.46
C LYS A 17 -3.63 -7.53 37.25
N THR A 18 -4.24 -8.71 37.47
CA THR A 18 -4.74 -9.56 36.41
C THR A 18 -5.91 -8.90 35.67
N HIS A 19 -6.88 -8.37 36.41
CA HIS A 19 -8.04 -7.73 35.79
C HIS A 19 -7.70 -6.42 35.08
N SER A 20 -6.82 -5.60 35.69
CA SER A 20 -6.33 -4.36 35.09
C SER A 20 -5.58 -4.64 33.79
N PHE A 21 -4.71 -5.66 33.80
CA PHE A 21 -3.91 -6.03 32.64
C PHE A 21 -4.81 -6.58 31.51
N ILE A 22 -5.74 -7.48 31.80
CA ILE A 22 -6.66 -8.04 30.80
C ILE A 22 -7.51 -6.93 30.17
N SER A 23 -8.05 -6.01 30.98
CA SER A 23 -8.86 -4.92 30.47
C SER A 23 -8.07 -3.93 29.61
N ALA A 24 -6.83 -3.60 30.02
CA ALA A 24 -5.93 -2.79 29.22
C ALA A 24 -5.53 -3.48 27.91
N LEU A 25 -5.26 -4.80 27.95
CA LEU A 25 -4.93 -5.60 26.78
C LEU A 25 -6.10 -5.66 25.79
N CYS A 26 -7.33 -5.91 26.26
CA CYS A 26 -8.50 -5.93 25.39
C CYS A 26 -8.72 -4.59 24.67
N LEU A 27 -8.54 -3.48 25.39
CA LEU A 27 -8.62 -2.14 24.82
C LEU A 27 -7.49 -1.89 23.81
N ALA A 28 -6.26 -2.28 24.15
CA ALA A 28 -5.10 -2.14 23.28
C ALA A 28 -5.27 -2.91 21.96
N VAL A 29 -5.73 -4.16 22.02
CA VAL A 29 -6.04 -4.97 20.83
C VAL A 29 -7.12 -4.31 19.97
N GLY A 30 -8.18 -3.77 20.59
CA GLY A 30 -9.22 -3.03 19.87
C GLY A 30 -8.66 -1.81 19.13
N ILE A 31 -7.79 -1.03 19.79
CA ILE A 31 -7.13 0.13 19.18
C ILE A 31 -6.27 -0.31 18.00
N VAL A 32 -5.41 -1.33 18.16
CA VAL A 32 -4.53 -1.83 17.09
C VAL A 32 -5.31 -2.30 15.88
N CYS A 33 -6.33 -3.15 16.08
CA CYS A 33 -7.18 -3.64 14.98
C CYS A 33 -7.84 -2.49 14.22
N TYR A 34 -8.40 -1.53 14.94
CA TYR A 34 -9.06 -0.38 14.31
C TYR A 34 -8.07 0.50 13.55
N THR A 35 -6.90 0.77 14.13
CA THR A 35 -5.84 1.57 13.52
C THR A 35 -5.31 0.95 12.24
N ILE A 36 -5.04 -0.36 12.25
CA ILE A 36 -4.57 -1.10 11.07
C ILE A 36 -5.61 -1.00 9.94
N VAL A 37 -6.89 -1.22 10.25
CA VAL A 37 -7.96 -1.12 9.24
C VAL A 37 -8.07 0.31 8.68
N CYS A 38 -8.04 1.33 9.55
CA CYS A 38 -8.05 2.73 9.11
C CYS A 38 -6.85 3.08 8.22
N PHE A 39 -5.67 2.56 8.55
CA PHE A 39 -4.47 2.72 7.73
C PHE A 39 -4.67 2.13 6.33
N PHE A 40 -5.13 0.87 6.22
CA PHE A 40 -5.41 0.27 4.93
C PHE A 40 -6.50 1.00 4.14
N MET A 41 -7.54 1.47 4.81
CA MET A 41 -8.59 2.28 4.18
C MET A 41 -8.05 3.60 3.65
N GLN A 42 -7.15 4.26 4.38
CA GLN A 42 -6.52 5.50 3.97
C GLN A 42 -5.58 5.29 2.76
N GLU A 43 -4.75 4.24 2.79
CA GLU A 43 -3.88 3.90 1.66
C GLU A 43 -4.68 3.53 0.41
N TRP A 44 -5.77 2.77 0.60
CA TRP A 44 -6.69 2.45 -0.50
C TRP A 44 -7.36 3.69 -1.08
N SER A 45 -7.82 4.60 -0.21
CA SER A 45 -8.42 5.87 -0.65
C SER A 45 -7.46 6.75 -1.46
N LYS A 46 -6.16 6.70 -1.18
CA LYS A 46 -5.16 7.39 -2.02
C LYS A 46 -5.10 6.83 -3.44
N LEU A 47 -5.31 5.53 -3.61
CA LEU A 47 -5.38 4.87 -4.92
C LEU A 47 -6.63 5.29 -5.71
N GLU A 48 -7.77 5.43 -5.03
CA GLU A 48 -9.04 5.83 -5.63
C GLU A 48 -9.08 7.33 -5.98
N ASN A 49 -8.40 8.16 -5.19
CA ASN A 49 -8.36 9.62 -5.35
C ASN A 49 -7.25 10.11 -6.29
N LEU A 50 -6.77 9.25 -7.19
CA LEU A 50 -5.85 9.69 -8.25
C LEU A 50 -6.53 10.74 -9.14
N PRO A 51 -5.78 11.74 -9.63
CA PRO A 51 -6.32 12.73 -10.55
C PRO A 51 -7.03 12.05 -11.73
N ASP A 52 -8.18 12.59 -12.12
CA ASP A 52 -8.98 12.07 -13.23
C ASP A 52 -9.36 10.56 -13.13
N SER A 53 -9.55 10.04 -11.91
CA SER A 53 -9.93 8.64 -11.70
C SER A 53 -11.19 8.22 -12.49
N GLU A 54 -12.10 9.16 -12.75
CA GLU A 54 -13.32 8.95 -13.54
C GLU A 54 -13.05 8.67 -15.03
N ARG A 55 -11.90 9.10 -15.52
CA ARG A 55 -11.48 8.95 -16.93
C ARG A 55 -10.54 7.77 -17.13
N ARG A 56 -10.12 7.13 -16.05
CA ARG A 56 -9.23 5.97 -16.10
C ARG A 56 -9.97 4.75 -16.56
N ILE A 57 -9.46 4.12 -17.59
CA ILE A 57 -10.04 2.93 -18.20
C ILE A 57 -9.02 1.79 -18.19
N ARG A 58 -9.56 0.57 -18.14
CA ARG A 58 -8.83 -0.65 -18.43
C ARG A 58 -9.39 -1.24 -19.72
N ILE A 59 -8.51 -1.68 -20.59
CA ILE A 59 -8.90 -2.42 -21.79
C ILE A 59 -8.66 -3.90 -21.51
N THR A 60 -9.67 -4.71 -21.74
CA THR A 60 -9.65 -6.16 -21.57
C THR A 60 -9.94 -6.85 -22.88
N VAL A 61 -9.59 -8.11 -23.00
CA VAL A 61 -9.99 -8.93 -24.14
C VAL A 61 -11.28 -9.66 -23.78
N SER A 62 -12.25 -9.54 -24.66
CA SER A 62 -13.64 -9.99 -24.53
C SER A 62 -13.85 -11.39 -23.93
N GLN A 63 -14.99 -11.56 -23.27
CA GLN A 63 -15.71 -12.73 -22.75
C GLN A 63 -15.18 -13.39 -21.46
N ASN A 64 -13.87 -13.44 -21.17
CA ASN A 64 -13.37 -14.10 -19.95
C ASN A 64 -12.69 -13.20 -18.94
N GLN A 65 -12.87 -11.87 -19.02
CA GLN A 65 -12.19 -10.88 -18.16
C GLN A 65 -10.64 -11.01 -18.10
N ASN A 66 -10.06 -11.80 -19.00
CA ASN A 66 -8.62 -11.89 -19.13
C ASN A 66 -8.08 -10.57 -19.67
N SER A 67 -7.57 -9.74 -18.76
CA SER A 67 -6.97 -8.44 -19.08
C SER A 67 -5.54 -8.53 -19.63
N VAL A 68 -5.21 -9.67 -20.24
CA VAL A 68 -3.84 -9.97 -20.70
C VAL A 68 -3.77 -9.89 -22.21
N PHE A 69 -2.85 -9.05 -22.69
CA PHE A 69 -2.55 -8.84 -24.10
C PHE A 69 -1.19 -9.42 -24.46
N ARG A 70 -1.05 -9.82 -25.72
CA ARG A 70 0.25 -10.16 -26.32
C ARG A 70 0.89 -8.91 -26.91
N THR A 71 2.19 -8.89 -27.00
CA THR A 71 2.94 -7.77 -27.59
C THR A 71 2.48 -7.44 -29.01
N SER A 72 2.17 -8.47 -29.82
CA SER A 72 1.65 -8.30 -31.19
C SER A 72 0.24 -7.66 -31.25
N GLU A 73 -0.58 -7.91 -30.24
CA GLU A 73 -1.93 -7.34 -30.12
C GLU A 73 -1.86 -5.86 -29.72
N ILE A 74 -0.93 -5.52 -28.83
CA ILE A 74 -0.68 -4.13 -28.38
C ILE A 74 -0.20 -3.27 -29.54
N LYS A 75 0.76 -3.77 -30.35
CA LYS A 75 1.22 -3.03 -31.53
C LYS A 75 0.09 -2.67 -32.47
N ARG A 76 -0.88 -3.57 -32.67
CA ARG A 76 -2.08 -3.27 -33.46
C ARG A 76 -2.98 -2.22 -32.81
N LEU A 77 -3.04 -2.19 -31.46
CA LEU A 77 -3.80 -1.14 -30.75
C LEU A 77 -3.12 0.23 -30.88
N GLU A 78 -1.79 0.27 -30.85
CA GLU A 78 -1.02 1.52 -30.97
C GLU A 78 -1.01 2.07 -32.41
N GLU A 79 -1.01 1.19 -33.43
CA GLU A 79 -1.05 1.57 -34.85
C GLU A 79 -2.41 2.17 -35.27
N GLN A 80 -3.46 1.90 -34.52
CA GLN A 80 -4.80 2.37 -34.85
C GLN A 80 -5.17 3.61 -34.00
N SER A 81 -5.70 4.65 -34.67
CA SER A 81 -6.25 5.80 -33.97
C SER A 81 -7.60 5.43 -33.33
N ILE A 82 -7.60 5.14 -32.03
CA ILE A 82 -8.78 4.77 -31.29
C ILE A 82 -9.54 6.02 -30.89
N SER A 83 -10.73 6.19 -31.46
CA SER A 83 -11.57 7.34 -31.17
C SER A 83 -12.04 7.32 -29.72
N GLY A 84 -11.83 8.42 -29.00
CA GLY A 84 -12.22 8.53 -27.59
C GLY A 84 -11.13 8.18 -26.60
N LEU A 85 -9.98 7.73 -27.05
CA LEU A 85 -8.82 7.46 -26.21
C LEU A 85 -7.85 8.64 -26.26
N GLU A 86 -7.33 9.08 -25.10
CA GLU A 86 -6.32 10.13 -25.02
C GLU A 86 -4.92 9.56 -25.16
N TYR A 87 -4.59 8.53 -24.37
CA TYR A 87 -3.38 7.74 -24.51
C TYR A 87 -3.51 6.37 -23.85
N LEU A 88 -2.67 5.45 -24.29
CA LEU A 88 -2.54 4.11 -23.73
C LEU A 88 -1.38 4.01 -22.75
N THR A 89 -1.59 3.24 -21.69
CA THR A 89 -0.56 2.83 -20.76
C THR A 89 -0.46 1.31 -20.78
N ILE A 90 0.75 0.83 -20.94
CA ILE A 90 1.06 -0.59 -21.07
C ILE A 90 1.96 -0.97 -19.91
N GLN A 91 1.66 -2.09 -19.27
CA GLN A 91 2.48 -2.63 -18.21
C GLN A 91 2.47 -4.17 -18.21
N SER A 92 3.63 -4.78 -17.92
CA SER A 92 3.72 -6.21 -17.63
C SER A 92 3.32 -6.51 -16.19
N PHE A 93 3.14 -7.78 -15.87
CA PHE A 93 3.10 -8.24 -14.49
C PHE A 93 4.50 -8.10 -13.86
N ASN A 94 4.52 -8.13 -12.51
CA ASN A 94 5.77 -8.09 -11.77
C ASN A 94 6.53 -9.38 -11.98
N ASN A 95 7.81 -9.25 -12.28
CA ASN A 95 8.74 -10.36 -12.43
C ASN A 95 10.02 -10.05 -11.65
N SER A 96 10.86 -11.05 -11.44
CA SER A 96 12.16 -10.88 -10.79
C SER A 96 13.27 -11.44 -11.67
N THR A 97 14.44 -10.80 -11.62
CA THR A 97 15.64 -11.25 -12.33
C THR A 97 16.89 -10.79 -11.59
N GLU A 98 18.02 -11.41 -11.92
CA GLU A 98 19.31 -10.99 -11.42
C GLU A 98 19.94 -10.01 -12.41
N ILE A 99 20.46 -8.90 -11.87
CA ILE A 99 21.21 -7.90 -12.61
C ILE A 99 22.58 -7.69 -11.98
N GLU A 100 23.48 -7.17 -12.77
CA GLU A 100 24.79 -6.68 -12.32
C GLU A 100 24.83 -5.16 -12.51
N VAL A 101 25.12 -4.45 -11.43
CA VAL A 101 25.38 -3.01 -11.44
C VAL A 101 26.88 -2.82 -11.52
N ILE A 102 27.33 -2.03 -12.50
CA ILE A 102 28.75 -1.69 -12.66
C ILE A 102 29.05 -0.48 -11.78
N ASP A 103 29.78 -0.70 -10.70
CA ASP A 103 30.25 0.35 -9.79
C ASP A 103 31.33 1.22 -10.46
N ASN A 104 31.57 2.42 -9.87
CA ASN A 104 32.62 3.34 -10.29
C ASN A 104 34.03 2.72 -10.31
N GLU A 105 34.24 1.66 -9.53
CA GLU A 105 35.46 0.85 -9.49
C GLU A 105 35.47 -0.32 -10.50
N GLN A 106 34.52 -0.36 -11.43
CA GLN A 106 34.31 -1.44 -12.43
C GLN A 106 34.02 -2.81 -11.81
N ARG A 107 33.53 -2.84 -10.57
CA ARG A 107 33.09 -4.10 -9.94
C ARG A 107 31.65 -4.40 -10.30
N ASN A 108 31.38 -5.63 -10.69
CA ASN A 108 30.02 -6.11 -10.93
C ASN A 108 29.41 -6.53 -9.59
N LEU A 109 28.39 -5.80 -9.16
CA LEU A 109 27.63 -6.12 -7.95
C LEU A 109 26.31 -6.78 -8.36
N PRO A 110 26.08 -8.06 -7.99
CA PRO A 110 24.84 -8.75 -8.32
C PRO A 110 23.72 -8.30 -7.41
N PHE A 111 22.53 -8.07 -7.98
CA PHE A 111 21.30 -7.78 -7.27
C PHE A 111 20.15 -8.61 -7.84
N LEU A 112 19.35 -9.21 -6.95
CA LEU A 112 18.04 -9.72 -7.31
C LEU A 112 17.07 -8.54 -7.28
N ILE A 113 16.41 -8.25 -8.40
CA ILE A 113 15.50 -7.14 -8.56
C ILE A 113 14.11 -7.59 -8.96
N GLY A 114 13.10 -6.84 -8.50
CA GLY A 114 11.77 -6.85 -9.09
C GLY A 114 11.71 -5.90 -10.28
N TYR A 115 11.11 -6.32 -11.39
CA TYR A 115 11.01 -5.47 -12.57
C TYR A 115 9.62 -5.50 -13.22
N ARG A 116 9.34 -4.45 -13.98
CA ARG A 116 8.12 -4.32 -14.78
C ARG A 116 8.45 -3.72 -16.14
N GLY A 117 7.87 -4.30 -17.19
CA GLY A 117 7.86 -3.71 -18.53
C GLY A 117 6.78 -2.66 -18.62
N VAL A 118 7.12 -1.44 -19.06
CA VAL A 118 6.19 -0.31 -19.15
C VAL A 118 6.44 0.51 -20.42
N ASN A 119 5.44 1.29 -20.84
CA ASN A 119 5.65 2.35 -21.79
C ASN A 119 5.87 3.71 -21.09
N SER A 120 6.27 4.74 -21.83
CA SER A 120 6.53 6.08 -21.29
C SER A 120 5.32 6.69 -20.57
N ASN A 121 4.10 6.40 -21.03
CA ASN A 121 2.86 6.92 -20.46
C ASN A 121 2.55 6.37 -19.06
N PHE A 122 3.17 5.24 -18.69
CA PHE A 122 2.97 4.60 -17.39
C PHE A 122 3.23 5.53 -16.20
N PHE A 123 4.31 6.33 -16.29
CA PHE A 123 4.69 7.22 -15.19
C PHE A 123 3.68 8.36 -15.00
N SER A 124 3.23 8.94 -16.08
CA SER A 124 2.19 10.00 -16.06
C SER A 124 0.84 9.44 -15.60
N TYR A 125 0.45 8.27 -16.11
CA TYR A 125 -0.79 7.59 -15.74
C TYR A 125 -0.85 7.30 -14.23
N ASN A 126 0.25 6.83 -13.63
CA ASN A 126 0.32 6.50 -12.22
C ASN A 126 0.76 7.69 -11.35
N ASN A 127 0.78 8.90 -11.89
CA ASN A 127 1.21 10.14 -11.19
C ASN A 127 2.56 9.99 -10.48
N ARG A 128 3.52 9.33 -11.16
CA ARG A 128 4.84 9.05 -10.62
C ARG A 128 5.75 10.25 -10.79
N LYS A 129 6.31 10.74 -9.69
CA LYS A 129 7.32 11.79 -9.73
C LYS A 129 8.67 11.24 -10.17
N LEU A 130 9.22 11.85 -11.21
CA LEU A 130 10.60 11.63 -11.62
C LEU A 130 11.50 12.51 -10.74
N LEU A 131 12.53 11.93 -10.13
CA LEU A 131 13.38 12.61 -9.16
C LEU A 131 14.56 13.32 -9.82
N HIS A 132 14.97 12.87 -11.01
CA HIS A 132 16.12 13.40 -11.72
C HIS A 132 15.76 13.78 -13.15
N GLY A 133 15.19 14.99 -13.32
CA GLY A 133 14.83 15.51 -14.64
C GLY A 133 13.47 15.03 -15.15
N SER A 134 13.16 15.35 -16.40
CA SER A 134 11.87 15.06 -17.04
C SER A 134 11.93 13.98 -18.13
N ARG A 135 13.12 13.41 -18.37
CA ARG A 135 13.32 12.43 -19.46
C ARG A 135 12.73 11.08 -19.05
N LEU A 136 11.86 10.57 -19.91
CA LEU A 136 11.29 9.23 -19.86
C LEU A 136 12.07 8.28 -20.77
N PRO A 137 11.99 6.97 -20.58
CA PRO A 137 12.62 6.02 -21.48
C PRO A 137 11.97 6.09 -22.87
N GLU A 138 12.78 6.29 -23.90
CA GLU A 138 12.37 6.37 -25.29
C GLU A 138 12.89 5.18 -26.11
N ALA A 139 14.03 4.61 -25.66
CA ALA A 139 14.66 3.48 -26.34
C ALA A 139 14.49 2.17 -25.54
N PRO A 140 14.48 1.01 -26.21
CA PRO A 140 14.33 -0.29 -25.55
C PRO A 140 15.47 -0.63 -24.58
N ASP A 141 16.65 -0.04 -24.74
CA ASP A 141 17.83 -0.23 -23.91
C ASP A 141 17.93 0.77 -22.75
N GLU A 142 16.86 1.53 -22.49
CA GLU A 142 16.78 2.47 -21.39
C GLU A 142 15.98 1.87 -20.20
N VAL A 143 16.39 2.26 -18.98
CA VAL A 143 15.76 1.81 -17.73
C VAL A 143 15.54 2.97 -16.78
N VAL A 144 14.43 2.92 -16.04
CA VAL A 144 14.15 3.81 -14.92
C VAL A 144 14.23 2.99 -13.63
N LEU A 145 14.91 3.54 -12.61
CA LEU A 145 15.08 2.89 -11.32
C LEU A 145 14.05 3.41 -10.30
N SER A 146 13.70 2.58 -9.33
CA SER A 146 13.03 3.06 -8.11
C SER A 146 14.03 3.81 -7.23
N HIS A 147 13.55 4.73 -6.39
CA HIS A 147 14.41 5.48 -5.47
C HIS A 147 15.09 4.56 -4.44
N ASN A 148 14.36 3.58 -3.92
CA ASN A 148 14.88 2.59 -2.98
C ASN A 148 16.02 1.79 -3.58
N PHE A 149 15.85 1.29 -4.80
CA PHE A 149 16.89 0.53 -5.47
C PHE A 149 18.09 1.42 -5.82
N ALA A 150 17.85 2.62 -6.35
CA ALA A 150 18.90 3.57 -6.65
C ALA A 150 19.75 3.90 -5.41
N SER A 151 19.11 4.14 -4.26
CA SER A 151 19.80 4.40 -2.99
C SER A 151 20.58 3.18 -2.49
N LYS A 152 20.02 1.97 -2.66
CA LYS A 152 20.67 0.71 -2.27
C LYS A 152 21.89 0.37 -3.12
N ALA A 153 21.80 0.58 -4.44
CA ALA A 153 22.83 0.19 -5.39
C ALA A 153 23.92 1.25 -5.56
N TYR A 154 23.57 2.53 -5.48
CA TYR A 154 24.48 3.66 -5.76
C TYR A 154 24.74 4.56 -4.54
N GLY A 155 24.04 4.35 -3.43
CA GLY A 155 24.15 5.20 -2.24
C GLY A 155 23.76 6.65 -2.53
N THR A 156 24.69 7.57 -2.35
CA THR A 156 24.51 9.01 -2.64
C THR A 156 24.94 9.43 -4.05
N ALA A 157 25.51 8.49 -4.84
CA ALA A 157 25.97 8.78 -6.20
C ALA A 157 24.77 8.90 -7.15
N ASN A 158 24.89 9.76 -8.16
CA ASN A 158 23.85 9.90 -9.19
C ASN A 158 23.90 8.70 -10.15
N PRO A 159 22.83 7.90 -10.24
CA PRO A 159 22.80 6.71 -11.09
C PRO A 159 22.60 7.02 -12.59
N ILE A 160 22.21 8.26 -12.94
CA ILE A 160 21.87 8.61 -14.32
C ILE A 160 23.08 8.51 -15.24
N GLY A 161 22.85 7.84 -16.37
CA GLY A 161 23.89 7.59 -17.36
C GLY A 161 24.76 6.36 -17.09
N THR A 162 24.62 5.73 -15.91
CA THR A 162 25.26 4.45 -15.61
C THR A 162 24.59 3.31 -16.38
N THR A 163 25.25 2.17 -16.41
CA THR A 163 24.77 1.00 -17.15
C THR A 163 24.52 -0.16 -16.21
N ILE A 164 23.36 -0.79 -16.34
CA ILE A 164 22.99 -2.04 -15.66
C ILE A 164 23.10 -3.17 -16.67
N ARG A 165 23.66 -4.30 -16.28
CA ARG A 165 23.75 -5.50 -17.10
C ARG A 165 22.85 -6.59 -16.55
N LEU A 166 22.11 -7.31 -17.41
CA LEU A 166 21.39 -8.51 -17.03
C LEU A 166 22.35 -9.68 -16.82
N ALA A 167 22.28 -10.33 -15.67
CA ALA A 167 23.03 -11.55 -15.40
C ALA A 167 22.54 -12.71 -16.30
N ASN A 168 21.23 -12.77 -16.57
CA ASN A 168 20.62 -13.73 -17.50
C ASN A 168 19.77 -12.99 -18.53
N PRO A 169 20.28 -12.68 -19.73
CA PRO A 169 19.54 -11.94 -20.76
C PRO A 169 18.25 -12.61 -21.21
N GLN A 170 18.18 -13.96 -21.17
CA GLN A 170 16.99 -14.71 -21.59
C GLN A 170 15.79 -14.54 -20.65
N SER A 171 15.99 -13.99 -19.46
CA SER A 171 14.92 -13.79 -18.49
C SER A 171 13.99 -12.63 -18.84
N ILE A 172 14.46 -11.64 -19.60
CA ILE A 172 13.69 -10.43 -19.94
C ILE A 172 13.46 -10.31 -21.44
N ALA A 173 14.49 -10.56 -22.27
CA ALA A 173 14.46 -10.32 -23.70
C ALA A 173 14.89 -11.57 -24.48
N GLU A 174 14.17 -11.88 -25.56
CA GLU A 174 14.54 -12.97 -26.47
C GLU A 174 15.86 -12.71 -27.21
N ASN A 175 16.33 -11.45 -27.29
CA ASN A 175 17.52 -11.12 -28.08
C ASN A 175 18.30 -9.89 -27.56
N THR A 176 19.62 -10.06 -27.49
CA THR A 176 20.69 -9.10 -27.72
C THR A 176 20.91 -7.93 -26.75
N ILE A 177 19.93 -7.42 -26.03
CA ILE A 177 20.17 -6.30 -25.12
C ILE A 177 20.66 -6.87 -23.77
N GLN A 178 21.95 -6.78 -23.54
CA GLN A 178 22.58 -7.23 -22.30
C GLN A 178 22.79 -6.09 -21.29
N SER A 179 22.71 -4.85 -21.74
CA SER A 179 22.99 -3.68 -20.93
C SER A 179 21.97 -2.57 -21.16
N PHE A 180 21.54 -1.95 -20.06
CA PHE A 180 20.52 -0.90 -20.04
C PHE A 180 21.09 0.37 -19.42
N LYS A 181 20.85 1.49 -20.08
CA LYS A 181 21.26 2.80 -19.60
C LYS A 181 20.23 3.38 -18.64
N VAL A 182 20.65 3.77 -17.46
CA VAL A 182 19.78 4.45 -16.48
C VAL A 182 19.49 5.87 -16.95
N VAL A 183 18.21 6.18 -17.19
CA VAL A 183 17.78 7.50 -17.68
C VAL A 183 17.08 8.34 -16.61
N ASN A 184 16.46 7.70 -15.62
CA ASN A 184 15.81 8.43 -14.54
C ASN A 184 15.66 7.56 -13.27
N VAL A 185 15.25 8.23 -12.18
CA VAL A 185 14.84 7.59 -10.93
C VAL A 185 13.45 8.09 -10.60
N VAL A 186 12.56 7.18 -10.21
CA VAL A 186 11.18 7.46 -9.85
C VAL A 186 10.96 7.30 -8.36
N GLU A 187 10.08 8.14 -7.79
CA GLU A 187 9.65 8.03 -6.40
C GLU A 187 8.94 6.70 -6.14
N ASP A 188 9.26 6.06 -5.01
CA ASP A 188 8.61 4.82 -4.60
C ASP A 188 7.16 5.07 -4.20
N ASN A 189 6.27 4.15 -4.53
CA ASN A 189 4.84 4.33 -4.32
C ASN A 189 4.19 3.11 -3.65
N GLY A 190 4.73 2.72 -2.52
CA GLY A 190 4.18 1.78 -1.56
C GLY A 190 3.29 0.67 -2.14
N LEU A 191 2.00 0.73 -1.85
CA LEU A 191 0.99 -0.26 -2.26
C LEU A 191 0.78 -0.39 -3.78
N GLN A 192 1.09 0.65 -4.56
CA GLN A 192 0.82 0.63 -6.01
C GLN A 192 1.83 -0.21 -6.79
N ASP A 193 3.07 -0.27 -6.33
CA ASP A 193 4.14 -1.04 -6.97
C ASP A 193 4.95 -1.79 -5.93
N PRO A 194 4.52 -2.99 -5.63
CA PRO A 194 5.27 -3.85 -4.74
C PRO A 194 6.63 -4.18 -5.34
N LYS A 195 7.71 -3.77 -4.66
CA LYS A 195 9.11 -4.14 -4.95
C LYS A 195 9.48 -4.11 -6.45
N ILE A 196 9.12 -3.04 -7.14
CA ILE A 196 9.63 -2.81 -8.47
C ILE A 196 10.88 -1.94 -8.35
N ASP A 197 12.01 -2.54 -8.60
CA ASP A 197 13.32 -1.90 -8.57
C ASP A 197 13.64 -1.25 -9.91
N CYS A 198 13.21 -1.88 -11.02
CA CYS A 198 13.52 -1.45 -12.38
C CYS A 198 12.29 -1.44 -13.28
N TYR A 199 12.17 -0.40 -14.11
CA TYR A 199 11.15 -0.25 -15.14
C TYR A 199 11.83 -0.27 -16.50
N PHE A 200 11.61 -1.34 -17.25
CA PHE A 200 12.12 -1.54 -18.62
C PHE A 200 11.05 -1.20 -19.64
N SER A 201 11.44 -1.05 -20.92
CA SER A 201 10.45 -1.00 -22.01
C SER A 201 9.67 -2.32 -22.11
N TYR A 202 8.35 -2.23 -22.27
CA TYR A 202 7.52 -3.43 -22.49
C TYR A 202 7.86 -4.17 -23.78
N GLU A 203 8.46 -3.49 -24.77
CA GLU A 203 8.79 -4.04 -26.08
C GLU A 203 9.84 -5.16 -26.02
N ILE A 204 10.67 -5.14 -24.98
CA ILE A 204 11.73 -6.17 -24.80
C ILE A 204 11.24 -7.39 -24.02
N MET A 205 10.01 -7.35 -23.48
CA MET A 205 9.52 -8.42 -22.63
C MET A 205 9.25 -9.70 -23.43
N THR A 206 9.82 -10.79 -22.96
CA THR A 206 9.65 -12.14 -23.53
C THR A 206 8.26 -12.71 -23.26
N TYR A 207 7.59 -12.22 -22.23
CA TYR A 207 6.28 -12.73 -21.80
C TYR A 207 5.14 -11.95 -22.43
N ASP A 208 4.30 -12.67 -23.16
CA ASP A 208 3.06 -12.18 -23.75
C ASP A 208 1.94 -11.98 -22.72
N ALA A 209 2.25 -11.32 -21.63
CA ALA A 209 1.31 -11.08 -20.53
C ALA A 209 1.34 -9.59 -20.13
N LEU A 210 0.68 -8.76 -20.95
CA LEU A 210 0.65 -7.32 -20.80
C LEU A 210 -0.76 -6.83 -20.45
N SER A 211 -0.85 -5.88 -19.53
CA SER A 211 -2.08 -5.18 -19.16
C SER A 211 -2.12 -3.81 -19.84
N VAL A 212 -3.28 -3.46 -20.39
CA VAL A 212 -3.49 -2.21 -21.09
C VAL A 212 -4.50 -1.36 -20.34
N GLN A 213 -4.10 -0.13 -20.05
CA GLN A 213 -4.92 0.88 -19.42
C GLN A 213 -4.86 2.17 -20.25
N GLY A 214 -5.66 3.17 -19.90
CA GLY A 214 -5.62 4.44 -20.60
C GLY A 214 -6.51 5.50 -20.00
N TYR A 215 -6.55 6.64 -20.63
CA TYR A 215 -7.45 7.72 -20.28
C TYR A 215 -8.48 7.93 -21.39
N LEU A 216 -9.75 8.01 -20.95
CA LEU A 216 -10.84 8.46 -21.80
C LEU A 216 -10.68 9.95 -22.11
N SER A 217 -10.79 10.34 -23.38
CA SER A 217 -10.79 11.76 -23.78
C SER A 217 -11.91 12.53 -23.07
N PRO A 218 -11.73 13.83 -22.71
CA PRO A 218 -12.71 14.58 -21.92
C PRO A 218 -14.10 14.67 -22.54
N LYS A 219 -14.21 14.56 -23.85
CA LYS A 219 -15.47 14.65 -24.61
C LYS A 219 -16.00 13.29 -25.09
N ALA A 220 -15.30 12.19 -24.79
CA ALA A 220 -15.68 10.87 -25.23
C ALA A 220 -16.55 10.15 -24.18
N THR A 221 -17.44 9.30 -24.68
CA THR A 221 -18.21 8.37 -23.84
C THR A 221 -17.60 6.99 -23.92
N MET A 222 -17.84 6.15 -22.91
CA MET A 222 -17.41 4.76 -22.90
C MET A 222 -17.99 3.97 -24.09
N GLU A 223 -19.21 4.29 -24.47
CA GLU A 223 -19.87 3.67 -25.62
C GLU A 223 -19.15 4.00 -26.95
N MET A 224 -18.77 5.28 -27.14
CA MET A 224 -18.03 5.71 -28.32
C MET A 224 -16.67 5.00 -28.40
N LEU A 225 -15.97 4.87 -27.28
CA LEU A 225 -14.71 4.15 -27.20
C LEU A 225 -14.89 2.66 -27.52
N ASN A 226 -15.89 2.00 -26.93
CA ASN A 226 -16.13 0.58 -27.17
C ASN A 226 -16.55 0.30 -28.62
N ASN A 227 -17.33 1.16 -29.25
CA ASN A 227 -17.65 1.05 -30.66
C ASN A 227 -16.39 1.16 -31.55
N SER A 228 -15.46 2.02 -31.18
CA SER A 228 -14.17 2.14 -31.86
C SER A 228 -13.30 0.90 -31.67
N LEU A 229 -13.27 0.33 -30.46
CA LEU A 229 -12.52 -0.88 -30.14
C LEU A 229 -13.09 -2.14 -30.82
N GLN A 230 -14.40 -2.24 -30.99
CA GLN A 230 -15.04 -3.37 -31.69
C GLN A 230 -14.59 -3.54 -33.13
N SER A 231 -14.10 -2.49 -33.78
CA SER A 231 -13.55 -2.58 -35.13
C SER A 231 -12.20 -3.30 -35.19
N ILE A 232 -11.53 -3.43 -34.01
CA ILE A 232 -10.24 -4.07 -33.90
C ILE A 232 -10.44 -5.52 -33.50
N THR A 233 -10.00 -6.43 -34.35
CA THR A 233 -10.16 -7.87 -34.15
C THR A 233 -8.86 -8.60 -34.31
N TRP A 234 -8.67 -9.67 -33.56
CA TRP A 234 -7.61 -10.65 -33.77
C TRP A 234 -8.08 -12.05 -33.40
N GLN A 235 -7.36 -13.04 -33.86
CA GLN A 235 -7.67 -14.43 -33.57
C GLN A 235 -6.79 -14.96 -32.45
N ARG A 236 -7.41 -15.60 -31.47
CA ARG A 236 -6.77 -16.41 -30.44
C ARG A 236 -7.24 -17.86 -30.56
N GLY A 237 -6.45 -18.67 -31.27
CA GLY A 237 -6.88 -20.02 -31.63
C GLY A 237 -8.02 -19.97 -32.66
N GLU A 238 -9.16 -20.57 -32.33
CA GLU A 238 -10.37 -20.57 -33.20
C GLU A 238 -11.30 -19.36 -32.91
N ASP A 239 -11.06 -18.63 -31.83
CA ASP A 239 -11.93 -17.53 -31.39
C ASP A 239 -11.48 -16.19 -31.99
N THR A 240 -12.45 -15.43 -32.50
CA THR A 240 -12.26 -14.01 -32.82
C THR A 240 -12.56 -13.17 -31.58
N VAL A 241 -11.57 -12.45 -31.12
CA VAL A 241 -11.67 -11.65 -29.92
C VAL A 241 -11.56 -10.16 -30.21
N HIS A 242 -12.21 -9.35 -29.39
CA HIS A 242 -12.22 -7.89 -29.46
C HIS A 242 -11.72 -7.27 -28.17
N PRO A 243 -11.03 -6.13 -28.19
CA PRO A 243 -10.77 -5.36 -27.02
C PRO A 243 -12.07 -4.69 -26.51
N HIS A 244 -12.21 -4.60 -25.21
CA HIS A 244 -13.32 -3.94 -24.55
C HIS A 244 -12.82 -3.07 -23.41
N ALA A 245 -13.26 -1.81 -23.38
CA ALA A 245 -12.90 -0.86 -22.33
C ALA A 245 -13.92 -0.87 -21.20
N MET A 246 -13.42 -0.81 -19.97
CA MET A 246 -14.21 -0.63 -18.75
C MET A 246 -13.53 0.39 -17.84
N PHE A 247 -14.28 1.02 -16.95
CA PHE A 247 -13.68 1.91 -15.96
C PHE A 247 -12.77 1.14 -14.99
N SER A 248 -11.58 1.67 -14.76
CA SER A 248 -10.48 0.95 -14.13
C SER A 248 -10.68 0.66 -12.63
N MET A 249 -11.37 1.51 -11.87
CA MET A 249 -11.36 1.41 -10.40
C MET A 249 -12.71 1.67 -9.71
N ARG A 250 -13.65 2.35 -10.36
CA ARG A 250 -14.82 2.89 -9.67
C ARG A 250 -15.99 1.93 -9.50
N GLN A 251 -15.93 0.73 -9.99
CA GLN A 251 -17.14 -0.13 -10.10
C GLN A 251 -17.09 -1.47 -9.37
N ASP A 252 -16.06 -1.80 -8.62
CA ASP A 252 -16.17 -2.96 -7.74
C ASP A 252 -16.94 -2.56 -6.47
N LYS A 253 -18.28 -2.45 -6.63
CA LYS A 253 -19.20 -2.31 -5.50
C LYS A 253 -18.99 -3.42 -4.47
N GLU A 254 -18.56 -4.59 -4.91
CA GLU A 254 -18.22 -5.72 -4.06
C GLU A 254 -17.00 -5.41 -3.18
N LEU A 255 -15.92 -4.83 -3.73
CA LEU A 255 -14.74 -4.41 -2.97
C LEU A 255 -15.08 -3.32 -1.95
N THR A 256 -15.85 -2.33 -2.35
CA THR A 256 -16.32 -1.26 -1.43
C THR A 256 -17.16 -1.83 -0.29
N MET A 257 -18.04 -2.78 -0.59
CA MET A 257 -18.86 -3.45 0.43
C MET A 257 -18.00 -4.25 1.42
N VAL A 258 -16.98 -4.96 0.92
CA VAL A 258 -16.02 -5.70 1.77
C VAL A 258 -15.23 -4.75 2.66
N GLN A 259 -14.77 -3.61 2.15
CA GLN A 259 -14.08 -2.58 2.93
C GLN A 259 -14.93 -2.06 4.09
N PHE A 260 -16.20 -1.70 3.82
CA PHE A 260 -17.11 -1.26 4.86
C PHE A 260 -17.38 -2.37 5.90
N LEU A 261 -17.47 -3.63 5.46
CA LEU A 261 -17.64 -4.77 6.35
C LEU A 261 -16.44 -4.93 7.30
N ILE A 262 -15.22 -4.84 6.77
CA ILE A 262 -13.98 -4.93 7.57
C ILE A 262 -13.91 -3.79 8.58
N LEU A 263 -14.19 -2.55 8.16
CA LEU A 263 -14.23 -1.39 9.05
C LEU A 263 -15.30 -1.56 10.15
N PHE A 264 -16.46 -2.08 9.81
CA PHE A 264 -17.52 -2.36 10.77
C PHE A 264 -17.10 -3.41 11.80
N ILE A 265 -16.47 -4.51 11.37
CA ILE A 265 -15.94 -5.55 12.27
C ILE A 265 -14.86 -4.96 13.20
N ALA A 266 -13.92 -4.18 12.68
CA ALA A 266 -12.89 -3.53 13.49
C ALA A 266 -13.51 -2.56 14.53
N SER A 267 -14.56 -1.83 14.15
CA SER A 267 -15.30 -0.96 15.06
C SER A 267 -15.99 -1.74 16.17
N LEU A 268 -16.58 -2.92 15.86
CA LEU A 268 -17.19 -3.79 16.88
C LEU A 268 -16.14 -4.32 17.87
N ILE A 269 -14.94 -4.68 17.40
CA ILE A 269 -13.84 -5.14 18.27
C ILE A 269 -13.42 -4.01 19.21
N LEU A 270 -13.26 -2.79 18.70
CA LEU A 270 -12.94 -1.62 19.51
C LEU A 270 -14.02 -1.33 20.56
N VAL A 271 -15.29 -1.33 20.16
CA VAL A 271 -16.43 -1.12 21.07
C VAL A 271 -16.48 -2.20 22.15
N SER A 272 -16.24 -3.47 21.79
CA SER A 272 -16.16 -4.57 22.75
C SER A 272 -15.03 -4.35 23.77
N GLY A 273 -13.84 -3.90 23.32
CA GLY A 273 -12.73 -3.52 24.19
C GLY A 273 -13.09 -2.38 25.15
N LEU A 274 -13.77 -1.35 24.64
CA LEU A 274 -14.26 -0.22 25.45
C LEU A 274 -15.30 -0.66 26.50
N ILE A 275 -16.25 -1.52 26.12
CA ILE A 275 -17.25 -2.05 27.07
C ILE A 275 -16.57 -2.86 28.18
N ASN A 276 -15.60 -3.70 27.84
CA ASN A 276 -14.85 -4.46 28.83
C ASN A 276 -14.06 -3.54 29.78
N PHE A 277 -13.44 -2.50 29.23
CA PHE A 277 -12.74 -1.47 30.02
C PHE A 277 -13.71 -0.71 30.94
N LEU A 278 -14.88 -0.30 30.47
CA LEU A 278 -15.91 0.36 31.28
C LEU A 278 -16.43 -0.55 32.39
N LYS A 279 -16.69 -1.83 32.10
CA LYS A 279 -17.06 -2.81 33.13
C LYS A 279 -16.02 -2.88 34.24
N PHE A 280 -14.73 -2.91 33.90
CA PHE A 280 -13.67 -2.93 34.90
C PHE A 280 -13.68 -1.65 35.75
N ILE A 281 -13.82 -0.47 35.14
CA ILE A 281 -13.90 0.80 35.89
C ILE A 281 -15.08 0.77 36.85
N ILE A 282 -16.25 0.38 36.41
CA ILE A 282 -17.45 0.31 37.24
C ILE A 282 -17.23 -0.66 38.41
N GLN A 283 -16.65 -1.82 38.16
CA GLN A 283 -16.36 -2.82 39.20
C GLN A 283 -15.34 -2.30 40.20
N MET A 284 -14.33 -1.59 39.75
CA MET A 284 -13.33 -0.95 40.62
C MET A 284 -13.98 0.10 41.52
N PHE A 285 -14.88 0.91 41.01
CA PHE A 285 -15.69 1.87 41.81
C PHE A 285 -16.55 1.17 42.84
N TYR A 286 -17.27 0.12 42.43
CA TYR A 286 -18.16 -0.63 43.30
C TYR A 286 -17.41 -1.24 44.51
N ASN A 287 -16.27 -1.84 44.25
CA ASN A 287 -15.42 -2.44 45.31
C ASN A 287 -14.89 -1.43 46.32
N ARG A 288 -14.91 -0.12 46.00
CA ARG A 288 -14.38 0.95 46.85
C ARG A 288 -15.43 1.86 47.47
N GLN A 289 -16.68 1.59 47.27
CA GLN A 289 -17.77 2.43 47.78
C GLN A 289 -17.64 2.70 49.30
N ARG A 290 -17.27 1.66 50.07
CA ARG A 290 -17.06 1.81 51.53
C ARG A 290 -15.90 2.74 51.88
N GLU A 291 -14.77 2.63 51.18
CA GLU A 291 -13.61 3.51 51.41
C GLU A 291 -13.93 4.96 51.05
N VAL A 292 -14.59 5.18 49.92
CA VAL A 292 -15.04 6.50 49.49
C VAL A 292 -16.05 7.10 50.47
N ALA A 293 -17.00 6.31 50.96
CA ALA A 293 -17.96 6.75 51.97
C ALA A 293 -17.30 7.15 53.28
N LEU A 294 -16.34 6.35 53.80
CA LEU A 294 -15.58 6.66 55.02
C LEU A 294 -14.78 7.95 54.86
N ARG A 295 -14.08 8.15 53.74
CA ARG A 295 -13.34 9.38 53.48
C ARG A 295 -14.24 10.60 53.42
N LYS A 296 -15.44 10.46 52.86
CA LYS A 296 -16.45 11.53 52.84
C LYS A 296 -16.94 11.88 54.24
N CYS A 297 -17.20 10.85 55.07
CA CYS A 297 -17.55 11.08 56.47
C CYS A 297 -16.46 11.76 57.28
N MET A 298 -15.19 11.53 56.94
CA MET A 298 -14.04 12.18 57.56
C MET A 298 -13.73 13.58 57.02
N GLY A 299 -14.61 14.18 56.20
CA GLY A 299 -14.49 15.54 55.70
C GLY A 299 -13.62 15.69 54.43
N SER A 300 -13.32 14.61 53.72
CA SER A 300 -12.59 14.70 52.47
C SER A 300 -13.39 15.46 51.43
N GLU A 301 -12.77 16.41 50.74
CA GLU A 301 -13.38 17.14 49.63
C GLU A 301 -13.73 16.20 48.45
N ILE A 302 -14.92 16.37 47.87
CA ILE A 302 -15.37 15.61 46.71
C ILE A 302 -14.40 15.72 45.53
N LYS A 303 -13.76 16.91 45.36
CA LYS A 303 -12.75 17.15 44.34
C LYS A 303 -11.54 16.23 44.45
N GLY A 304 -11.06 15.96 45.66
CA GLY A 304 -9.93 15.06 45.91
C GLY A 304 -10.25 13.61 45.59
N LEU A 305 -11.47 13.14 45.85
CA LEU A 305 -11.94 11.81 45.49
C LEU A 305 -12.08 11.66 43.98
N PHE A 306 -12.64 12.66 43.32
CA PHE A 306 -12.76 12.66 41.87
C PHE A 306 -11.38 12.63 41.17
N LEU A 307 -10.44 13.43 41.66
CA LEU A 307 -9.08 13.47 41.10
C LEU A 307 -8.35 12.14 41.28
N LEU A 308 -8.55 11.43 42.39
CA LEU A 308 -7.98 10.10 42.60
C LEU A 308 -8.52 9.08 41.57
N LEU A 309 -9.83 9.09 41.36
CA LEU A 309 -10.48 8.18 40.40
C LEU A 309 -10.06 8.50 38.96
N PHE A 310 -9.99 9.79 38.66
CA PHE A 310 -9.49 10.24 37.36
C PHE A 310 -8.04 9.77 37.10
N ALA A 311 -7.19 9.87 38.12
CA ALA A 311 -5.80 9.41 38.04
C ALA A 311 -5.71 7.89 37.80
N GLU A 312 -6.61 7.09 38.36
CA GLU A 312 -6.65 5.64 38.10
C GLU A 312 -7.07 5.30 36.66
N VAL A 313 -8.13 5.96 36.16
CA VAL A 313 -8.57 5.81 34.78
C VAL A 313 -7.48 6.27 33.82
N PHE A 314 -6.85 7.40 34.10
CA PHE A 314 -5.74 7.93 33.30
C PHE A 314 -4.57 6.95 33.21
N TRP A 315 -4.12 6.35 34.31
CA TRP A 315 -3.08 5.32 34.28
C TRP A 315 -3.46 4.11 33.48
N MET A 316 -4.70 3.65 33.56
CA MET A 316 -5.17 2.52 32.78
C MET A 316 -5.23 2.83 31.29
N MET A 317 -5.76 4.00 30.92
CA MET A 317 -5.75 4.43 29.51
C MET A 317 -4.32 4.57 28.97
N SER A 318 -3.42 5.15 29.77
CA SER A 318 -2.01 5.28 29.39
C SER A 318 -1.34 3.91 29.21
N THR A 319 -1.61 2.94 30.09
CA THR A 319 -1.08 1.58 29.93
C THR A 319 -1.65 0.87 28.71
N ALA A 320 -2.96 1.03 28.42
CA ALA A 320 -3.57 0.47 27.23
C ALA A 320 -2.97 1.09 25.95
N PHE A 321 -2.76 2.40 25.94
CA PHE A 321 -2.14 3.12 24.83
C PHE A 321 -0.69 2.67 24.60
N LEU A 322 0.14 2.62 25.66
CA LEU A 322 1.52 2.14 25.55
C LEU A 322 1.57 0.68 25.07
N LEU A 323 0.64 -0.15 25.55
CA LEU A 323 0.55 -1.54 25.11
C LEU A 323 0.12 -1.63 23.64
N SER A 324 -0.77 -0.73 23.18
CA SER A 324 -1.14 -0.69 21.75
C SER A 324 0.04 -0.31 20.87
N LEU A 325 0.90 0.64 21.29
CA LEU A 325 2.13 0.97 20.56
C LEU A 325 3.08 -0.23 20.44
N VAL A 326 3.29 -0.96 21.56
CA VAL A 326 4.13 -2.17 21.55
C VAL A 326 3.55 -3.25 20.64
N LEU A 327 2.23 -3.45 20.66
CA LEU A 327 1.56 -4.42 19.80
C LEU A 327 1.64 -4.00 18.33
N THR A 328 1.48 -2.71 18.03
CA THR A 328 1.62 -2.18 16.67
C THR A 328 3.04 -2.42 16.15
N GLU A 329 4.08 -2.11 16.95
CA GLU A 329 5.47 -2.39 16.57
C GLU A 329 5.71 -3.88 16.32
N LEU A 330 5.19 -4.75 17.18
CA LEU A 330 5.30 -6.19 16.99
C LEU A 330 4.63 -6.66 15.70
N MET A 331 3.45 -6.11 15.39
CA MET A 331 2.72 -6.45 14.16
C MET A 331 3.45 -5.94 12.91
N ILE A 332 4.05 -4.76 12.95
CA ILE A 332 4.87 -4.22 11.86
C ILE A 332 6.07 -5.13 11.62
N ASN A 333 6.84 -5.46 12.66
CA ASN A 333 8.00 -6.34 12.52
C ASN A 333 7.63 -7.74 12.00
N LEU A 334 6.53 -8.31 12.46
CA LEU A 334 6.03 -9.59 11.94
C LEU A 334 5.59 -9.48 10.48
N ALA A 335 4.93 -8.38 10.11
CA ALA A 335 4.52 -8.13 8.74
C ALA A 335 5.73 -7.93 7.83
N GLU A 336 6.77 -7.19 8.25
CA GLU A 336 8.01 -7.02 7.50
C GLU A 336 8.73 -8.35 7.28
N ILE A 337 8.85 -9.20 8.31
CA ILE A 337 9.42 -10.54 8.18
C ILE A 337 8.61 -11.39 7.19
N TYR A 338 7.27 -11.32 7.25
CA TYR A 338 6.39 -12.04 6.34
C TYR A 338 6.51 -11.53 4.91
N ILE A 339 6.53 -10.21 4.72
CA ILE A 339 6.72 -9.53 3.43
C ILE A 339 8.06 -9.94 2.81
N LEU A 340 9.14 -9.90 3.58
CA LEU A 340 10.48 -10.31 3.14
C LEU A 340 10.54 -11.80 2.75
N SER A 341 9.84 -12.67 3.48
CA SER A 341 9.85 -14.11 3.21
C SER A 341 9.01 -14.51 1.99
N HIS A 342 8.03 -13.68 1.58
CA HIS A 342 7.08 -13.99 0.49
C HIS A 342 7.18 -13.00 -0.69
N ASP A 343 8.24 -12.21 -0.78
CA ASP A 343 8.46 -11.21 -1.83
C ASP A 343 7.26 -10.26 -2.05
N MET A 344 6.56 -9.94 -0.97
CA MET A 344 5.44 -9.02 -1.02
C MET A 344 5.90 -7.54 -1.06
N PRO A 345 4.99 -6.61 -1.48
CA PRO A 345 5.32 -5.20 -1.58
C PRO A 345 5.75 -4.56 -0.26
N ASP A 346 6.69 -3.64 -0.34
CA ASP A 346 7.06 -2.79 0.79
C ASP A 346 5.91 -1.82 1.09
N LEU A 347 5.20 -2.10 2.18
CA LEU A 347 4.15 -1.23 2.68
C LEU A 347 4.76 -0.13 3.55
N PRO A 348 4.27 1.12 3.49
CA PRO A 348 4.73 2.20 4.36
C PRO A 348 4.18 2.01 5.78
N LEU A 349 4.51 0.88 6.41
CA LEU A 349 3.95 0.46 7.70
C LEU A 349 4.25 1.44 8.82
N SER A 350 5.34 2.20 8.71
CA SER A 350 5.67 3.26 9.69
C SER A 350 4.61 4.35 9.77
N SER A 351 3.81 4.58 8.72
CA SER A 351 2.73 5.57 8.73
C SER A 351 1.52 5.14 9.56
N ILE A 352 1.45 3.89 10.02
CA ILE A 352 0.40 3.41 10.94
C ILE A 352 0.38 4.24 12.23
N TYR A 353 1.55 4.69 12.71
CA TYR A 353 1.63 5.53 13.92
C TYR A 353 0.97 6.90 13.77
N VAL A 354 0.82 7.40 12.55
CA VAL A 354 0.12 8.67 12.29
C VAL A 354 -1.39 8.50 12.46
N VAL A 355 -1.90 7.30 12.26
CA VAL A 355 -3.33 6.97 12.40
C VAL A 355 -3.69 6.61 13.83
N GLN A 356 -2.74 6.13 14.63
CA GLN A 356 -2.90 5.75 16.04
C GLN A 356 -2.81 6.96 16.97
#